data_02861f0eb3861ca18da56adc2c779a04
#
_entry.id   02861f0eb3861ca18da56adc2c779a04
#
_cell.length_a   1.000
_cell.length_b   1.000
_cell.length_c   1.000
_cell.angle_alpha   90.00
_cell.angle_beta   90.00
_cell.angle_gamma   90.00
#
_symmetry.space_group_name_H-M   'P 1'
#
loop_
_entity.id
_entity.type
_entity.pdbx_description
1 polymer ?
#
loop_
_entity_poly.entity_id
_entity_poly.type
_entity_poly.pdbx_seq_one_letter_code
_entity_poly.pdbx_strand_id
1 'polypeptide(L)'
;MNPTRRLTCGYRNGLDEHDTLSLPACGDRARAGAVAIGRALFITLLALFISFQLSLKDSYGWKNHSMNLKLYAHNEIKEWSEFECYVELIHRESTWNYRAKNGSHYGLGQMRSTWYRDLSPRKQIKAHLRYIEHRYQGSPCKALRHLVRVGWH
;
A
#
# COMPACT_ATOMS: atom_id res chain seq x y z
N MET A 1 46.69 -26.26 -3.99
CA MET A 1 47.64 -26.45 -5.10
C MET A 1 46.85 -26.35 -6.38
N ASN A 2 47.01 -25.25 -7.09
CA ASN A 2 46.20 -24.93 -8.26
C ASN A 2 47.18 -24.63 -9.42
N PRO A 3 47.22 -25.38 -10.50
CA PRO A 3 48.13 -25.08 -11.59
C PRO A 3 47.43 -24.18 -12.62
N THR A 4 47.86 -22.94 -12.69
CA THR A 4 47.58 -21.97 -13.75
C THR A 4 48.14 -22.45 -15.07
N ARG A 5 47.31 -22.79 -16.05
CA ARG A 5 47.74 -22.98 -17.45
C ARG A 5 47.89 -21.61 -18.12
N ARG A 6 49.14 -21.23 -18.36
CA ARG A 6 49.52 -20.17 -19.31
C ARG A 6 49.35 -20.69 -20.71
N LEU A 7 48.51 -20.06 -21.49
CA LEU A 7 48.53 -20.20 -22.94
C LEU A 7 49.58 -19.23 -23.51
N THR A 8 50.70 -19.73 -23.93
CA THR A 8 51.74 -19.00 -24.68
C THR A 8 51.36 -19.00 -26.14
N CYS A 9 51.12 -17.84 -26.70
CA CYS A 9 51.01 -17.64 -28.14
C CYS A 9 52.44 -17.55 -28.70
N GLY A 10 52.88 -18.55 -29.45
CA GLY A 10 54.23 -18.62 -30.05
C GLY A 10 54.33 -17.64 -31.22
N TYR A 11 55.35 -16.78 -31.09
CA TYR A 11 55.77 -15.88 -32.15
C TYR A 11 56.69 -16.68 -33.13
N ARG A 12 56.26 -16.82 -34.37
CA ARG A 12 57.09 -17.43 -35.43
C ARG A 12 57.46 -16.33 -36.43
N ASN A 13 58.75 -15.98 -36.48
CA ASN A 13 59.35 -15.14 -37.51
C ASN A 13 59.50 -15.96 -38.78
N GLY A 14 58.98 -15.50 -39.87
CA GLY A 14 59.18 -15.98 -41.21
C GLY A 14 58.76 -14.93 -42.22
N LEU A 15 59.70 -14.26 -42.79
CA LEU A 15 59.53 -13.38 -43.94
C LEU A 15 59.20 -14.25 -45.15
N ASP A 16 58.05 -14.03 -45.77
CA ASP A 16 57.87 -14.18 -47.21
C ASP A 16 56.60 -13.49 -47.67
N GLU A 17 56.71 -12.98 -48.83
CA GLU A 17 55.97 -11.98 -49.60
C GLU A 17 54.69 -12.58 -50.23
N HIS A 18 53.62 -11.74 -50.32
CA HIS A 18 52.42 -11.96 -51.12
C HIS A 18 51.52 -13.12 -50.71
N ASP A 19 50.48 -12.79 -49.87
CA ASP A 19 49.11 -13.21 -50.18
C ASP A 19 48.10 -12.48 -49.28
N THR A 20 47.20 -11.82 -49.91
CA THR A 20 46.01 -11.19 -49.25
C THR A 20 45.12 -12.29 -48.75
N LEU A 21 45.25 -12.64 -47.47
CA LEU A 21 44.24 -13.43 -46.74
C LEU A 21 43.73 -12.67 -45.56
N SER A 22 42.49 -12.31 -45.66
CA SER A 22 41.66 -11.75 -44.57
C SER A 22 41.76 -12.60 -43.31
N LEU A 23 42.27 -12.00 -42.24
CA LEU A 23 42.24 -12.58 -40.90
C LEU A 23 40.78 -12.69 -40.41
N PRO A 24 40.34 -13.84 -39.91
CA PRO A 24 39.06 -13.91 -39.23
C PRO A 24 39.18 -13.13 -37.93
N ALA A 25 38.32 -12.14 -37.74
CA ALA A 25 38.15 -11.42 -36.51
C ALA A 25 37.89 -12.42 -35.36
N CYS A 26 38.84 -12.50 -34.44
CA CYS A 26 38.68 -13.29 -33.21
C CYS A 26 37.55 -12.70 -32.39
N GLY A 27 36.52 -13.49 -32.21
CA GLY A 27 35.17 -13.03 -31.92
C GLY A 27 34.90 -12.33 -30.59
N ASP A 28 34.25 -11.22 -30.72
CA ASP A 28 33.59 -10.51 -29.64
C ASP A 28 32.20 -11.09 -29.28
N ARG A 29 32.00 -12.41 -29.47
CA ARG A 29 30.69 -13.05 -29.18
C ARG A 29 30.44 -13.39 -27.71
N ALA A 30 31.44 -13.33 -26.83
CA ALA A 30 31.26 -13.76 -25.43
C ALA A 30 30.81 -12.64 -24.47
N ARG A 31 30.87 -11.37 -24.88
CA ARG A 31 30.51 -10.25 -23.97
C ARG A 31 29.09 -9.74 -24.09
N ALA A 32 28.37 -10.00 -25.15
CA ALA A 32 27.02 -9.50 -25.38
C ALA A 32 25.97 -10.22 -24.49
N GLY A 33 26.18 -11.48 -24.13
CA GLY A 33 25.24 -12.25 -23.32
C GLY A 33 25.21 -11.86 -21.84
N ALA A 34 26.38 -11.58 -21.24
CA ALA A 34 26.45 -11.25 -19.80
C ALA A 34 25.86 -9.88 -19.46
N VAL A 35 25.99 -8.89 -20.36
CA VAL A 35 25.44 -7.56 -20.17
C VAL A 35 23.89 -7.55 -20.31
N ALA A 36 23.34 -8.39 -21.20
CA ALA A 36 21.91 -8.49 -21.42
C ALA A 36 21.19 -9.15 -20.21
N ILE A 37 21.79 -10.19 -19.63
CA ILE A 37 21.25 -10.88 -18.44
C ILE A 37 21.24 -9.94 -17.21
N GLY A 38 22.35 -9.21 -17.02
CA GLY A 38 22.46 -8.24 -15.92
C GLY A 38 21.41 -7.11 -16.01
N ARG A 39 21.14 -6.62 -17.23
CA ARG A 39 20.11 -5.59 -17.46
C ARG A 39 18.69 -6.10 -17.20
N ALA A 40 18.37 -7.31 -17.62
CA ALA A 40 17.08 -7.91 -17.39
C ALA A 40 16.82 -8.13 -15.89
N LEU A 41 17.78 -8.69 -15.17
CA LEU A 41 17.69 -8.88 -13.71
C LEU A 41 17.58 -7.55 -12.96
N PHE A 42 18.29 -6.52 -13.37
CA PHE A 42 18.22 -5.21 -12.75
C PHE A 42 16.83 -4.56 -12.94
N ILE A 43 16.25 -4.65 -14.14
CA ILE A 43 14.91 -4.13 -14.44
C ILE A 43 13.84 -4.86 -13.63
N THR A 44 13.92 -6.18 -13.48
CA THR A 44 12.96 -6.96 -12.69
C THR A 44 13.05 -6.63 -11.20
N LEU A 45 14.25 -6.50 -10.65
CA LEU A 45 14.45 -6.10 -9.26
C LEU A 45 13.96 -4.68 -9.00
N LEU A 46 14.18 -3.75 -9.93
CA LEU A 46 13.69 -2.38 -9.85
C LEU A 46 12.16 -2.34 -9.87
N ALA A 47 11.52 -3.12 -10.75
CA ALA A 47 10.06 -3.22 -10.82
C ALA A 47 9.46 -3.78 -9.55
N LEU A 48 10.05 -4.82 -8.95
CA LEU A 48 9.64 -5.39 -7.67
C LEU A 48 9.79 -4.38 -6.54
N PHE A 49 10.88 -3.63 -6.53
CA PHE A 49 11.12 -2.58 -5.53
C PHE A 49 10.09 -1.45 -5.63
N ILE A 50 9.76 -0.98 -6.84
CA ILE A 50 8.74 0.04 -7.08
C ILE A 50 7.36 -0.47 -6.65
N SER A 51 7.00 -1.71 -6.97
CA SER A 51 5.72 -2.31 -6.57
C SER A 51 5.60 -2.41 -5.04
N PHE A 52 6.68 -2.75 -4.36
CA PHE A 52 6.74 -2.79 -2.90
C PHE A 52 6.55 -1.40 -2.27
N GLN A 53 7.18 -0.36 -2.85
CA GLN A 53 7.02 1.02 -2.38
C GLN A 53 5.60 1.56 -2.56
N LEU A 54 4.92 1.19 -3.66
CA LEU A 54 3.53 1.59 -3.89
C LEU A 54 2.60 0.97 -2.85
N SER A 55 2.77 -0.31 -2.53
CA SER A 55 1.97 -1.00 -1.50
C SER A 55 2.12 -0.38 -0.10
N LEU A 56 3.33 0.09 0.24
CA LEU A 56 3.57 0.77 1.52
C LEU A 56 2.82 2.11 1.61
N LYS A 57 2.77 2.89 0.54
CA LYS A 57 2.10 4.20 0.53
C LYS A 57 0.59 4.10 0.81
N ASP A 58 -0.07 3.09 0.26
CA ASP A 58 -1.51 2.90 0.49
C ASP A 58 -1.82 2.58 1.95
N SER A 59 -1.00 1.76 2.60
CA SER A 59 -1.15 1.42 4.01
C SER A 59 -0.91 2.63 4.94
N TYR A 60 0.06 3.48 4.62
CA TYR A 60 0.34 4.71 5.38
C TYR A 60 -0.78 5.76 5.19
N GLY A 61 -1.25 5.94 3.97
CA GLY A 61 -2.33 6.88 3.67
C GLY A 61 -3.61 6.56 4.44
N TRP A 62 -3.98 5.30 4.53
CA TRP A 62 -5.15 4.84 5.27
C TRP A 62 -5.03 5.07 6.78
N LYS A 63 -3.91 4.71 7.40
CA LYS A 63 -3.66 4.92 8.84
C LYS A 63 -3.73 6.39 9.22
N ASN A 64 -3.10 7.26 8.44
CA ASN A 64 -3.13 8.70 8.68
C ASN A 64 -4.55 9.27 8.53
N HIS A 65 -5.33 8.77 7.56
CA HIS A 65 -6.71 9.21 7.37
C HIS A 65 -7.60 8.83 8.55
N SER A 66 -7.54 7.60 9.04
CA SER A 66 -8.32 7.16 10.19
C SER A 66 -7.92 7.87 11.48
N MET A 67 -6.63 8.15 11.67
CA MET A 67 -6.14 8.93 12.82
C MET A 67 -6.68 10.36 12.80
N ASN A 68 -6.69 11.01 11.64
CA ASN A 68 -7.25 12.37 11.49
C ASN A 68 -8.76 12.41 11.78
N LEU A 69 -9.49 11.35 11.43
CA LEU A 69 -10.92 11.25 11.73
C LEU A 69 -11.19 11.03 13.22
N LYS A 70 -10.37 10.22 13.89
CA LYS A 70 -10.45 10.03 15.35
C LYS A 70 -10.15 11.32 16.09
N LEU A 71 -9.11 12.05 15.68
CA LEU A 71 -8.81 13.36 16.27
C LEU A 71 -9.95 14.34 16.05
N TYR A 72 -10.56 14.35 14.87
CA TYR A 72 -11.75 15.17 14.61
C TYR A 72 -12.93 14.77 15.51
N ALA A 73 -13.21 13.47 15.67
CA ALA A 73 -14.27 13.00 16.57
C ALA A 73 -13.99 13.37 18.03
N HIS A 74 -12.74 13.30 18.49
CA HIS A 74 -12.36 13.73 19.83
C HIS A 74 -12.66 15.22 20.08
N ASN A 75 -12.46 16.07 19.08
CA ASN A 75 -12.79 17.49 19.21
C ASN A 75 -14.30 17.78 19.29
N GLU A 76 -15.12 16.90 18.68
CA GLU A 76 -16.60 17.01 18.76
C GLU A 76 -17.15 16.39 20.05
N ILE A 77 -16.49 15.36 20.61
CA ILE A 77 -16.90 14.64 21.84
C ILE A 77 -15.93 15.04 22.96
N LYS A 78 -16.37 15.93 23.83
CA LYS A 78 -15.50 16.49 24.88
C LYS A 78 -15.19 15.52 26.02
N GLU A 79 -16.13 14.61 26.32
CA GLU A 79 -15.97 13.63 27.38
C GLU A 79 -15.17 12.42 26.88
N TRP A 80 -14.05 12.13 27.55
CA TRP A 80 -13.12 11.09 27.14
C TRP A 80 -13.74 9.69 27.08
N SER A 81 -14.53 9.34 28.09
CA SER A 81 -15.20 8.03 28.15
C SER A 81 -16.19 7.83 27.00
N GLU A 82 -16.95 8.86 26.63
CA GLU A 82 -17.87 8.81 25.50
C GLU A 82 -17.11 8.77 24.16
N PHE A 83 -15.95 9.43 24.07
CA PHE A 83 -15.08 9.34 22.92
C PHE A 83 -14.51 7.92 22.72
N GLU A 84 -14.04 7.26 23.79
CA GLU A 84 -13.57 5.86 23.71
C GLU A 84 -14.68 4.93 23.22
N CYS A 85 -15.88 5.08 23.75
CA CYS A 85 -17.04 4.34 23.28
C CYS A 85 -17.35 4.62 21.79
N TYR A 86 -17.20 5.87 21.34
CA TYR A 86 -17.39 6.23 19.94
C TYR A 86 -16.34 5.61 19.04
N VAL A 87 -15.08 5.59 19.46
CA VAL A 87 -13.98 4.95 18.72
C VAL A 87 -14.27 3.48 18.49
N GLU A 88 -14.69 2.77 19.53
CA GLU A 88 -15.04 1.35 19.46
C GLU A 88 -16.30 1.12 18.62
N LEU A 89 -17.32 1.95 18.78
CA LEU A 89 -18.54 1.88 17.97
C LEU A 89 -18.24 1.95 16.47
N ILE A 90 -17.50 2.97 16.03
CA ILE A 90 -17.13 3.15 14.62
C ILE A 90 -16.16 2.06 14.15
N HIS A 91 -15.31 1.53 15.02
CA HIS A 91 -14.45 0.42 14.69
C HIS A 91 -15.27 -0.84 14.34
N ARG A 92 -16.29 -1.16 15.11
CA ARG A 92 -17.20 -2.29 14.86
C ARG A 92 -18.04 -2.11 13.61
N GLU A 93 -18.47 -0.89 13.31
CA GLU A 93 -19.33 -0.59 12.17
C GLU A 93 -18.58 -0.62 10.83
N SER A 94 -17.41 -0.02 10.76
CA SER A 94 -16.72 0.22 9.49
C SER A 94 -15.20 0.11 9.54
N THR A 95 -14.62 -0.19 10.71
CA THR A 95 -13.16 -0.05 10.93
C THR A 95 -12.62 1.33 10.53
N TRP A 96 -13.43 2.39 10.73
CA TRP A 96 -13.16 3.76 10.32
C TRP A 96 -13.10 3.99 8.81
N ASN A 97 -13.68 3.08 8.02
CA ASN A 97 -13.80 3.24 6.58
C ASN A 97 -15.03 4.06 6.21
N TYR A 98 -14.86 5.33 5.86
CA TYR A 98 -15.97 6.21 5.46
C TYR A 98 -16.63 5.81 4.14
N ARG A 99 -16.02 4.91 3.36
CA ARG A 99 -16.57 4.34 2.12
C ARG A 99 -17.13 2.94 2.31
N ALA A 100 -17.16 2.44 3.55
CA ALA A 100 -17.71 1.12 3.82
C ALA A 100 -19.15 1.01 3.32
N LYS A 101 -19.48 -0.15 2.77
CA LYS A 101 -20.81 -0.49 2.30
C LYS A 101 -21.14 -1.92 2.69
N ASN A 102 -22.27 -2.09 3.35
CA ASN A 102 -22.82 -3.40 3.68
C ASN A 102 -24.32 -3.39 3.33
N GLY A 103 -24.68 -3.99 2.18
CA GLY A 103 -26.02 -3.91 1.62
C GLY A 103 -26.49 -2.47 1.40
N SER A 104 -27.49 -2.03 2.16
CA SER A 104 -28.04 -0.67 2.15
C SER A 104 -27.44 0.27 3.21
N HIS A 105 -26.41 -0.17 3.96
CA HIS A 105 -25.76 0.60 5.00
C HIS A 105 -24.43 1.15 4.51
N TYR A 106 -24.09 2.37 4.90
CA TYR A 106 -22.97 3.12 4.31
C TYR A 106 -22.16 3.88 5.36
N GLY A 107 -20.88 4.03 5.05
CA GLY A 107 -19.99 4.96 5.72
C GLY A 107 -19.57 4.56 7.14
N LEU A 108 -19.06 5.54 7.89
CA LEU A 108 -18.47 5.32 9.20
C LEU A 108 -19.42 4.64 10.18
N GLY A 109 -20.65 5.11 10.28
CA GLY A 109 -21.66 4.59 11.22
C GLY A 109 -22.66 3.64 10.59
N GLN A 110 -22.36 3.08 9.41
CA GLN A 110 -23.21 2.12 8.69
C GLN A 110 -24.70 2.53 8.66
N MET A 111 -24.96 3.80 8.35
CA MET A 111 -26.32 4.31 8.31
C MET A 111 -27.05 3.92 7.01
N ARG A 112 -28.31 3.54 7.12
CA ARG A 112 -29.17 3.21 5.97
C ARG A 112 -29.65 4.48 5.27
N SER A 113 -28.73 5.18 4.60
CA SER A 113 -29.01 6.46 3.93
C SER A 113 -28.01 6.72 2.79
N THR A 114 -28.52 6.93 1.58
CA THR A 114 -27.70 7.35 0.42
C THR A 114 -27.18 8.79 0.60
N TRP A 115 -27.96 9.66 1.23
CA TRP A 115 -27.47 10.99 1.61
C TRP A 115 -26.23 10.90 2.52
N TYR A 116 -26.26 10.04 3.54
CA TYR A 116 -25.12 9.84 4.44
C TYR A 116 -23.88 9.30 3.71
N ARG A 117 -24.07 8.39 2.76
CA ARG A 117 -22.99 7.85 1.91
C ARG A 117 -22.22 8.97 1.20
N ASP A 118 -22.94 9.96 0.68
CA ASP A 118 -22.38 11.01 -0.18
C ASP A 118 -21.74 12.16 0.64
N LEU A 119 -21.80 12.11 1.95
CA LEU A 119 -21.15 13.06 2.84
C LEU A 119 -19.62 12.86 2.88
N SER A 120 -18.89 13.97 3.05
CA SER A 120 -17.47 13.89 3.39
C SER A 120 -17.27 13.23 4.76
N PRO A 121 -16.10 12.61 5.04
CA PRO A 121 -15.88 11.84 6.25
C PRO A 121 -16.19 12.59 7.56
N ARG A 122 -15.78 13.86 7.65
CA ARG A 122 -16.09 14.71 8.82
C ARG A 122 -17.59 15.00 8.94
N LYS A 123 -18.28 15.18 7.82
CA LYS A 123 -19.74 15.35 7.82
C LYS A 123 -20.46 14.07 8.21
N GLN A 124 -19.93 12.89 7.86
CA GLN A 124 -20.44 11.61 8.34
C GLN A 124 -20.35 11.50 9.87
N ILE A 125 -19.21 11.90 10.47
CA ILE A 125 -19.08 11.94 11.95
C ILE A 125 -20.16 12.85 12.56
N LYS A 126 -20.29 14.08 12.06
CA LYS A 126 -21.32 15.01 12.58
C LYS A 126 -22.74 14.48 12.44
N ALA A 127 -23.07 13.89 11.31
CA ALA A 127 -24.40 13.32 11.08
C ALA A 127 -24.66 12.12 11.99
N HIS A 128 -23.66 11.28 12.22
CA HIS A 128 -23.76 10.14 13.12
C HIS A 128 -23.89 10.57 14.59
N LEU A 129 -23.15 11.59 15.03
CA LEU A 129 -23.30 12.14 16.38
C LEU A 129 -24.69 12.73 16.61
N ARG A 130 -25.29 13.41 15.61
CA ARG A 130 -26.69 13.86 15.70
C ARG A 130 -27.67 12.69 15.81
N TYR A 131 -27.43 11.59 15.10
CA TYR A 131 -28.23 10.38 15.26
C TYR A 131 -28.12 9.83 16.68
N ILE A 132 -26.91 9.78 17.25
CA ILE A 132 -26.66 9.34 18.63
C ILE A 132 -27.34 10.29 19.63
N GLU A 133 -27.29 11.60 19.40
CA GLU A 133 -28.00 12.61 20.21
C GLU A 133 -29.47 12.28 20.27
N HIS A 134 -30.09 12.08 19.13
CA HIS A 134 -31.54 11.86 19.04
C HIS A 134 -31.98 10.51 19.63
N ARG A 135 -31.21 9.44 19.37
CA ARG A 135 -31.62 8.07 19.70
C ARG A 135 -31.11 7.61 21.08
N TYR A 136 -29.94 8.08 21.48
CA TYR A 136 -29.22 7.65 22.68
C TYR A 136 -28.92 8.79 23.65
N GLN A 137 -29.61 9.92 23.53
CA GLN A 137 -29.43 11.08 24.41
C GLN A 137 -27.98 11.60 24.42
N GLY A 138 -27.33 11.61 23.29
CA GLY A 138 -25.97 12.09 23.13
C GLY A 138 -24.88 11.16 23.64
N SER A 139 -25.19 9.91 24.04
CA SER A 139 -24.21 9.01 24.60
C SER A 139 -23.78 7.91 23.62
N PRO A 140 -22.57 8.02 23.02
CA PRO A 140 -21.91 6.93 22.30
C PRO A 140 -21.82 5.64 23.10
N CYS A 141 -21.61 5.70 24.40
CA CYS A 141 -21.56 4.52 25.26
C CYS A 141 -22.89 3.78 25.33
N LYS A 142 -24.03 4.50 25.31
CA LYS A 142 -25.33 3.86 25.20
C LYS A 142 -25.54 3.20 23.85
N ALA A 143 -25.11 3.86 22.77
CA ALA A 143 -25.18 3.31 21.42
C ALA A 143 -24.32 2.03 21.30
N LEU A 144 -23.09 2.05 21.79
CA LEU A 144 -22.19 0.89 21.79
C LEU A 144 -22.79 -0.28 22.60
N ARG A 145 -23.32 -0.03 23.78
CA ARG A 145 -23.99 -1.09 24.57
C ARG A 145 -25.18 -1.69 23.82
N HIS A 146 -25.94 -0.86 23.11
CA HIS A 146 -27.05 -1.33 22.30
C HIS A 146 -26.56 -2.20 21.15
N LEU A 147 -25.54 -1.76 20.40
CA LEU A 147 -24.91 -2.54 19.34
C LEU A 147 -24.42 -3.91 19.84
N VAL A 148 -23.71 -3.93 20.98
CA VAL A 148 -23.17 -5.17 21.54
C VAL A 148 -24.27 -6.15 21.94
N ARG A 149 -25.39 -5.62 22.45
CA ARG A 149 -26.49 -6.45 22.94
C ARG A 149 -27.40 -7.00 21.84
N VAL A 150 -27.68 -6.18 20.82
CA VAL A 150 -28.70 -6.51 19.79
C VAL A 150 -28.16 -6.62 18.38
N GLY A 151 -26.88 -6.30 18.16
CA GLY A 151 -26.22 -6.42 16.87
C GLY A 151 -26.43 -5.23 15.92
N TRP A 152 -27.09 -4.14 16.37
CA TRP A 152 -27.28 -2.89 15.62
C TRP A 152 -27.45 -1.70 16.56
N HIS A 153 -27.33 -0.47 16.06
CA HIS A 153 -27.55 0.76 16.83
C HIS A 153 -28.38 1.80 16.07
#